data_1f0dc3b07d5b1d0474a1bea5a3e6e3cb
#
_entry.id   1f0dc3b07d5b1d0474a1bea5a3e6e3cb
#
_cell.length_a   1.000
_cell.length_b   1.000
_cell.length_c   1.000
_cell.angle_alpha   90.00
_cell.angle_beta   90.00
_cell.angle_gamma   90.00
#
_symmetry.space_group_name_H-M   'P 1'
#
loop_
_entity.id
_entity.type
_entity.pdbx_description
1 polymer ?
#
loop_
_entity_poly.entity_id
_entity_poly.type
_entity_poly.pdbx_seq_one_letter_code
_entity_poly.pdbx_strand_id
1 'polypeptide(L)'
;MLENYQTLKLDAAFRPVGIVSSTDALVSYILGKTIVLKNHDRHINSASESFQLPSIVVLKNRVVKNFKSFSCSTKNLRIRDEGVCQYCNAFIPLGKETIDHVVPKCKGGKHEWTNIVLSCADCNQKKGWKAPELVGMRLLREPKHLDYSTY
;
A
#
# COMPACT_ATOMS: atom_id res chain seq x y z
N MET A 1 -14.01 32.22 1.54
CA MET A 1 -13.77 30.76 1.70
C MET A 1 -12.33 30.49 1.28
N LEU A 2 -11.52 29.93 2.16
CA LEU A 2 -10.18 29.44 1.77
C LEU A 2 -10.42 28.22 0.87
N GLU A 3 -10.21 28.38 -0.43
CA GLU A 3 -10.18 27.25 -1.36
C GLU A 3 -9.15 26.24 -0.86
N ASN A 4 -9.46 24.94 -0.93
CA ASN A 4 -8.61 23.86 -0.44
C ASN A 4 -7.37 23.69 -1.36
N TYR A 5 -6.42 24.63 -1.29
CA TYR A 5 -5.14 24.46 -1.96
C TYR A 5 -4.34 23.31 -1.34
N GLN A 6 -3.83 22.46 -2.19
CA GLN A 6 -3.07 21.28 -1.79
C GLN A 6 -1.62 21.42 -2.23
N THR A 7 -0.72 20.88 -1.42
CA THR A 7 0.73 20.89 -1.64
C THR A 7 1.24 19.47 -1.73
N LEU A 8 2.00 19.18 -2.80
CA LEU A 8 2.76 17.95 -2.93
C LEU A 8 3.98 18.01 -2.01
N LYS A 9 4.08 17.04 -1.13
CA LYS A 9 5.20 16.88 -0.19
C LYS A 9 6.16 15.79 -0.68
N LEU A 10 7.42 16.15 -0.87
CA LEU A 10 8.49 15.26 -1.29
C LEU A 10 9.47 15.01 -0.13
N ASP A 11 10.18 13.88 -0.15
CA ASP A 11 11.32 13.64 0.75
C ASP A 11 12.61 14.28 0.20
N ALA A 12 13.70 14.22 0.96
CA ALA A 12 14.99 14.74 0.55
C ALA A 12 15.60 14.05 -0.70
N ALA A 13 15.02 12.96 -1.17
CA ALA A 13 15.35 12.28 -2.42
C ALA A 13 14.33 12.59 -3.53
N PHE A 14 13.52 13.64 -3.38
CA PHE A 14 12.48 14.09 -4.30
C PHE A 14 11.38 13.04 -4.58
N ARG A 15 11.20 12.05 -3.71
CA ARG A 15 10.15 11.05 -3.83
C ARG A 15 8.86 11.56 -3.17
N PRO A 16 7.68 11.31 -3.77
CA PRO A 16 6.43 11.76 -3.20
C PRO A 16 6.15 11.08 -1.86
N VAL A 17 5.88 11.89 -0.84
CA VAL A 17 5.53 11.43 0.51
C VAL A 17 4.01 11.47 0.72
N GLY A 18 3.34 12.43 0.12
CA GLY A 18 1.90 12.61 0.24
C GLY A 18 1.47 14.01 -0.17
N ILE A 19 0.18 14.27 0.00
CA ILE A 19 -0.46 15.56 -0.23
C ILE A 19 -0.91 16.09 1.12
N VAL A 20 -0.69 17.39 1.37
CA VAL A 20 -1.09 18.10 2.59
C VAL A 20 -1.78 19.41 2.20
N SER A 21 -2.47 20.06 3.14
CA SER A 21 -2.99 21.40 2.89
C SER A 21 -1.84 22.40 2.66
N SER A 22 -2.03 23.39 1.79
CA SER A 22 -0.99 24.38 1.54
C SER A 22 -0.72 25.27 2.76
N THR A 23 -1.67 25.41 3.67
CA THR A 23 -1.49 26.07 4.96
C THR A 23 -0.56 25.28 5.89
N ASP A 24 -0.74 23.96 5.99
CA ASP A 24 0.14 23.10 6.80
C ASP A 24 1.56 23.05 6.20
N ALA A 25 1.66 23.06 4.87
CA ALA A 25 2.95 23.13 4.18
C ALA A 25 3.66 24.46 4.46
N LEU A 26 2.94 25.58 4.47
CA LEU A 26 3.47 26.91 4.81
C LEU A 26 3.96 26.94 6.27
N VAL A 27 3.18 26.42 7.22
CA VAL A 27 3.61 26.30 8.62
C VAL A 27 4.88 25.45 8.73
N SER A 28 4.96 24.34 8.01
CA SER A 28 6.16 23.48 7.98
C SER A 28 7.38 24.21 7.41
N TYR A 29 7.19 25.09 6.44
CA TYR A 29 8.24 25.95 5.88
C TYR A 29 8.71 26.97 6.90
N ILE A 30 7.80 27.71 7.54
CA ILE A 30 8.12 28.72 8.58
C ILE A 30 8.88 28.07 9.75
N LEU A 31 8.50 26.85 10.14
CA LEU A 31 9.19 26.07 11.17
C LEU A 31 10.54 25.50 10.70
N GLY A 32 10.98 25.80 9.48
CA GLY A 32 12.24 25.35 8.94
C GLY A 32 12.37 23.85 8.63
N LYS A 33 11.24 23.12 8.62
CA LYS A 33 11.20 21.66 8.39
C LYS A 33 11.20 21.28 6.91
N THR A 34 10.79 22.20 6.03
CA THR A 34 10.68 21.99 4.57
C THR A 34 11.36 23.11 3.80
N ILE A 35 11.61 22.87 2.51
CA ILE A 35 12.05 23.84 1.52
C ILE A 35 10.92 23.94 0.48
N VAL A 36 10.53 25.14 0.10
CA VAL A 36 9.54 25.36 -0.96
C VAL A 36 10.23 25.27 -2.31
N LEU A 37 9.76 24.40 -3.20
CA LEU A 37 10.23 24.31 -4.59
C LEU A 37 9.37 25.11 -5.54
N LYS A 38 8.04 25.12 -5.31
CA LYS A 38 7.09 25.82 -6.16
C LYS A 38 5.93 26.35 -5.31
N ASN A 39 5.41 27.50 -5.70
CA ASN A 39 4.24 28.13 -5.07
C ASN A 39 3.03 28.06 -6.01
N HIS A 40 1.85 28.18 -5.43
CA HIS A 40 0.63 28.57 -6.13
C HIS A 40 0.66 30.07 -6.40
N ASP A 41 -0.11 30.52 -7.38
CA ASP A 41 -0.35 31.96 -7.61
C ASP A 41 -1.41 32.49 -6.63
N ARG A 42 -1.18 32.28 -5.33
CA ARG A 42 -2.08 32.69 -4.24
C ARG A 42 -1.27 33.09 -3.02
N HIS A 43 -1.68 34.19 -2.38
CA HIS A 43 -1.08 34.70 -1.16
C HIS A 43 -2.03 34.60 0.02
N ILE A 44 -1.47 34.40 1.19
CA ILE A 44 -2.14 34.55 2.48
C ILE A 44 -1.44 35.71 3.23
N ASN A 45 -2.24 36.63 3.73
CA ASN A 45 -1.74 37.75 4.52
C ASN A 45 -1.88 37.44 6.01
N SER A 46 -0.82 37.65 6.75
CA SER A 46 -0.82 37.79 8.20
C SER A 46 -0.94 39.28 8.57
N ALA A 47 -0.96 39.58 9.86
CA ALA A 47 -1.01 40.98 10.31
C ALA A 47 0.20 41.82 9.87
N SER A 48 1.35 41.20 9.64
CA SER A 48 2.64 41.86 9.35
C SER A 48 3.27 41.45 8.02
N GLU A 49 2.91 40.29 7.44
CA GLU A 49 3.57 39.73 6.29
C GLU A 49 2.60 39.04 5.31
N SER A 50 2.99 38.99 4.06
CA SER A 50 2.27 38.25 3.01
C SER A 50 3.10 37.02 2.57
N PHE A 51 2.47 35.86 2.59
CA PHE A 51 3.11 34.59 2.20
C PHE A 51 2.45 34.01 0.99
N GLN A 52 3.25 33.55 0.03
CA GLN A 52 2.76 32.77 -1.09
C GLN A 52 2.52 31.31 -0.67
N LEU A 53 1.38 30.74 -1.06
CA LEU A 53 1.03 29.35 -0.71
C LEU A 53 1.92 28.37 -1.45
N PRO A 54 2.60 27.43 -0.75
CA PRO A 54 3.38 26.40 -1.40
C PRO A 54 2.52 25.43 -2.21
N SER A 55 2.99 25.02 -3.39
CA SER A 55 2.40 23.94 -4.19
C SER A 55 3.25 22.67 -4.17
N ILE A 56 4.58 22.81 -4.00
CA ILE A 56 5.50 21.69 -3.86
C ILE A 56 6.50 22.03 -2.75
N VAL A 57 6.65 21.14 -1.77
CA VAL A 57 7.66 21.27 -0.71
C VAL A 57 8.50 20.00 -0.58
N VAL A 58 9.76 20.19 -0.19
CA VAL A 58 10.70 19.09 0.11
C VAL A 58 11.04 19.09 1.59
N LEU A 59 10.97 17.94 2.21
CA LEU A 59 11.45 17.73 3.58
C LEU A 59 12.96 17.81 3.62
N LYS A 60 13.53 18.57 4.58
CA LYS A 60 14.99 18.66 4.78
C LYS A 60 15.61 17.30 5.15
N ASN A 61 14.83 16.45 5.81
CA ASN A 61 15.29 15.14 6.24
C ASN A 61 14.72 14.05 5.30
N ARG A 62 15.55 13.05 5.03
CA ARG A 62 15.10 11.85 4.31
C ARG A 62 14.07 11.15 5.17
N VAL A 63 12.82 11.12 4.71
CA VAL A 63 11.82 10.26 5.31
C VAL A 63 12.13 8.85 4.82
N VAL A 64 12.75 8.04 5.68
CA VAL A 64 12.66 6.61 5.49
C VAL A 64 11.19 6.27 5.78
N LYS A 65 10.35 6.30 4.75
CA LYS A 65 9.09 5.58 4.86
C LYS A 65 9.52 4.13 5.10
N ASN A 66 9.38 3.65 6.31
CA ASN A 66 9.10 2.23 6.49
C ASN A 66 7.83 2.01 5.69
N PHE A 67 7.96 1.56 4.45
CA PHE A 67 6.82 1.10 3.68
C PHE A 67 6.19 0.05 4.57
N LYS A 68 5.06 0.39 5.20
CA LYS A 68 4.30 -0.59 5.96
C LYS A 68 4.10 -1.72 4.97
N SER A 69 4.71 -2.87 5.25
CA SER A 69 4.49 -4.06 4.44
C SER A 69 2.98 -4.19 4.27
N PHE A 70 2.53 -4.40 3.06
CA PHE A 70 1.11 -4.59 2.80
C PHE A 70 0.58 -5.64 3.77
N SER A 71 -0.54 -5.33 4.44
CA SER A 71 -1.19 -6.32 5.30
C SER A 71 -1.64 -7.52 4.46
N CYS A 72 -1.57 -8.72 5.02
CA CYS A 72 -2.06 -9.95 4.41
C CYS A 72 -3.60 -9.98 4.40
N SER A 73 -4.23 -9.04 3.68
CA SER A 73 -5.68 -8.95 3.51
C SER A 73 -6.13 -9.61 2.22
N THR A 74 -7.38 -10.04 2.15
CA THR A 74 -7.99 -10.62 0.92
C THR A 74 -7.84 -9.69 -0.27
N LYS A 75 -8.03 -8.38 -0.08
CA LYS A 75 -7.86 -7.36 -1.12
C LYS A 75 -6.45 -7.37 -1.70
N ASN A 76 -5.43 -7.35 -0.84
CA ASN A 76 -4.03 -7.31 -1.25
C ASN A 76 -3.59 -8.67 -1.83
N LEU A 77 -4.12 -9.77 -1.28
CA LEU A 77 -3.89 -11.10 -1.80
C LEU A 77 -4.47 -11.27 -3.20
N ARG A 78 -5.68 -10.70 -3.45
CA ARG A 78 -6.28 -10.68 -4.78
C ARG A 78 -5.42 -9.94 -5.80
N ILE A 79 -4.78 -8.83 -5.40
CA ILE A 79 -3.87 -8.08 -6.29
C ILE A 79 -2.65 -8.94 -6.62
N ARG A 80 -2.01 -9.54 -5.62
CA ARG A 80 -0.82 -10.39 -5.82
C ARG A 80 -1.11 -11.59 -6.71
N ASP A 81 -2.25 -12.24 -6.49
CA ASP A 81 -2.64 -13.49 -7.16
C ASP A 81 -3.52 -13.23 -8.40
N GLU A 82 -3.63 -11.96 -8.85
CA GLU A 82 -4.34 -11.55 -10.08
C GLU A 82 -5.81 -11.99 -10.12
N GLY A 83 -6.42 -12.19 -8.95
CA GLY A 83 -7.82 -12.65 -8.84
C GLY A 83 -8.07 -14.08 -9.26
N VAL A 84 -7.05 -14.92 -9.42
CA VAL A 84 -7.17 -16.33 -9.79
C VAL A 84 -6.82 -17.28 -8.65
N CYS A 85 -7.46 -18.44 -8.65
CA CYS A 85 -7.16 -19.51 -7.70
C CYS A 85 -5.75 -20.05 -7.94
N GLN A 86 -4.90 -20.07 -6.92
CA GLN A 86 -3.52 -20.53 -7.06
C GLN A 86 -3.36 -22.06 -7.16
N TYR A 87 -4.46 -22.81 -7.16
CA TYR A 87 -4.46 -24.25 -7.37
C TYR A 87 -5.02 -24.68 -8.74
N CYS A 88 -6.13 -24.10 -9.18
CA CYS A 88 -6.79 -24.51 -10.42
C CYS A 88 -6.77 -23.43 -11.52
N ASN A 89 -6.20 -22.27 -11.27
CA ASN A 89 -6.13 -21.12 -12.18
C ASN A 89 -7.50 -20.53 -12.57
N ALA A 90 -8.60 -20.95 -11.96
CA ALA A 90 -9.90 -20.38 -12.26
C ALA A 90 -9.99 -18.95 -11.73
N PHE A 91 -10.60 -18.04 -12.50
CA PHE A 91 -10.91 -16.69 -12.05
C PHE A 91 -11.93 -16.74 -10.90
N ILE A 92 -11.69 -15.96 -9.85
CA ILE A 92 -12.57 -15.89 -8.68
C ILE A 92 -13.32 -14.55 -8.73
N PRO A 93 -14.65 -14.56 -8.82
CA PRO A 93 -15.46 -13.35 -8.78
C PRO A 93 -15.24 -12.57 -7.47
N LEU A 94 -15.39 -11.26 -7.53
CA LEU A 94 -15.25 -10.39 -6.36
C LEU A 94 -16.22 -10.81 -5.24
N GLY A 95 -15.72 -10.93 -4.04
CA GLY A 95 -16.51 -11.38 -2.87
C GLY A 95 -16.68 -12.89 -2.72
N LYS A 96 -16.11 -13.71 -3.65
CA LYS A 96 -16.08 -15.17 -3.57
C LYS A 96 -14.70 -15.74 -3.27
N GLU A 97 -13.78 -14.86 -2.93
CA GLU A 97 -12.41 -15.22 -2.57
C GLU A 97 -12.34 -15.95 -1.22
N THR A 98 -11.48 -16.95 -1.16
CA THR A 98 -11.06 -17.55 0.10
C THR A 98 -9.55 -17.46 0.24
N ILE A 99 -9.08 -17.30 1.47
CA ILE A 99 -7.65 -17.36 1.81
C ILE A 99 -7.35 -18.77 2.29
N ASP A 100 -6.41 -19.43 1.63
CA ASP A 100 -5.90 -20.70 2.09
C ASP A 100 -4.48 -20.58 2.66
N HIS A 101 -4.20 -21.36 3.70
CA HIS A 101 -2.85 -21.50 4.25
C HIS A 101 -2.19 -22.72 3.64
N VAL A 102 -1.13 -22.52 2.84
CA VAL A 102 -0.40 -23.60 2.18
C VAL A 102 0.04 -24.64 3.20
N VAL A 103 0.77 -24.21 4.25
CA VAL A 103 0.95 -24.98 5.47
C VAL A 103 -0.22 -24.67 6.40
N PRO A 104 -1.08 -25.64 6.73
CA PRO A 104 -2.27 -25.40 7.56
C PRO A 104 -1.93 -24.83 8.94
N LYS A 105 -2.81 -23.99 9.48
CA LYS A 105 -2.64 -23.42 10.83
C LYS A 105 -2.44 -24.47 11.92
N CYS A 106 -3.18 -25.59 11.86
CA CYS A 106 -3.05 -26.71 12.79
C CYS A 106 -1.68 -27.41 12.73
N LYS A 107 -0.89 -27.16 11.67
CA LYS A 107 0.49 -27.65 11.49
C LYS A 107 1.54 -26.54 11.65
N GLY A 108 1.18 -25.44 12.33
CA GLY A 108 2.08 -24.34 12.62
C GLY A 108 2.19 -23.29 11.49
N GLY A 109 1.37 -23.38 10.45
CA GLY A 109 1.36 -22.40 9.36
C GLY A 109 0.90 -21.01 9.84
N LYS A 110 1.71 -19.99 9.57
CA LYS A 110 1.44 -18.60 9.97
C LYS A 110 0.61 -17.88 8.92
N HIS A 111 -0.10 -16.83 9.34
CA HIS A 111 -0.81 -15.94 8.43
C HIS A 111 0.15 -14.88 7.89
N GLU A 112 0.96 -15.27 6.92
CA GLU A 112 2.01 -14.43 6.32
C GLU A 112 2.06 -14.64 4.80
N TRP A 113 2.63 -13.67 4.10
CA TRP A 113 2.67 -13.62 2.64
C TRP A 113 3.26 -14.88 1.99
N THR A 114 4.23 -15.51 2.64
CA THR A 114 4.91 -16.73 2.17
C THR A 114 4.12 -18.01 2.42
N ASN A 115 2.98 -17.92 3.13
CA ASN A 115 2.16 -19.09 3.48
C ASN A 115 0.69 -18.96 3.10
N ILE A 116 0.21 -17.81 2.61
CA ILE A 116 -1.19 -17.65 2.21
C ILE A 116 -1.33 -17.46 0.71
N VAL A 117 -2.39 -18.03 0.14
CA VAL A 117 -2.73 -17.92 -1.28
C VAL A 117 -4.22 -17.66 -1.47
N LEU A 118 -4.55 -17.01 -2.61
CA LEU A 118 -5.93 -16.89 -3.04
C LEU A 118 -6.42 -18.22 -3.59
N SER A 119 -7.57 -18.70 -3.13
CA SER A 119 -8.16 -19.94 -3.60
C SER A 119 -9.67 -19.81 -3.79
N CYS A 120 -10.24 -20.59 -4.70
CA CYS A 120 -11.68 -20.78 -4.76
C CYS A 120 -12.15 -21.69 -3.62
N ALA A 121 -13.45 -21.63 -3.29
CA ALA A 121 -14.02 -22.42 -2.22
C ALA A 121 -13.79 -23.92 -2.39
N ASP A 122 -13.96 -24.44 -3.61
CA ASP A 122 -13.82 -25.86 -3.92
C ASP A 122 -12.39 -26.37 -3.69
N CYS A 123 -11.37 -25.63 -4.15
CA CYS A 123 -9.98 -25.99 -3.93
C CYS A 123 -9.60 -25.89 -2.45
N ASN A 124 -10.07 -24.85 -1.75
CA ASN A 124 -9.84 -24.68 -0.33
C ASN A 124 -10.46 -25.84 0.47
N GLN A 125 -11.70 -26.21 0.15
CA GLN A 125 -12.37 -27.33 0.78
C GLN A 125 -11.70 -28.68 0.48
N LYS A 126 -11.32 -28.91 -0.78
CA LYS A 126 -10.61 -30.13 -1.21
C LYS A 126 -9.28 -30.28 -0.49
N LYS A 127 -8.54 -29.20 -0.32
CA LYS A 127 -7.25 -29.21 0.40
C LYS A 127 -7.45 -29.43 1.91
N GLY A 128 -8.39 -28.70 2.50
CA GLY A 128 -8.66 -28.76 3.93
C GLY A 128 -7.40 -28.50 4.77
N TRP A 129 -7.18 -29.34 5.78
CA TRP A 129 -6.05 -29.26 6.72
C TRP A 129 -4.79 -30.02 6.25
N LYS A 130 -4.76 -30.48 5.01
CA LYS A 130 -3.62 -31.22 4.43
C LYS A 130 -2.70 -30.28 3.65
N ALA A 131 -1.44 -30.69 3.48
CA ALA A 131 -0.56 -30.04 2.53
C ALA A 131 -1.06 -30.30 1.08
N PRO A 132 -0.88 -29.36 0.15
CA PRO A 132 -1.40 -29.50 -1.22
C PRO A 132 -0.99 -30.80 -1.90
N GLU A 133 0.26 -31.21 -1.72
CA GLU A 133 0.82 -32.41 -2.35
C GLU A 133 0.11 -33.69 -1.89
N LEU A 134 -0.34 -33.75 -0.64
CA LEU A 134 -1.06 -34.91 -0.07
C LEU A 134 -2.45 -35.13 -0.66
N VAL A 135 -2.98 -34.15 -1.37
CA VAL A 135 -4.29 -34.21 -2.04
C VAL A 135 -4.17 -34.05 -3.56
N GLY A 136 -2.94 -34.24 -4.10
CA GLY A 136 -2.66 -34.14 -5.53
C GLY A 136 -2.81 -32.74 -6.09
N MET A 137 -2.66 -31.70 -5.25
CA MET A 137 -2.73 -30.29 -5.68
C MET A 137 -1.33 -29.70 -5.73
N ARG A 138 -1.14 -28.74 -6.63
CA ARG A 138 0.11 -27.97 -6.76
C ARG A 138 -0.22 -26.50 -6.79
N LEU A 139 0.67 -25.68 -6.25
CA LEU A 139 0.61 -24.24 -6.41
C LEU A 139 1.05 -23.83 -7.81
N LEU A 140 0.35 -22.89 -8.41
CA LEU A 140 0.74 -22.27 -9.68
C LEU A 140 2.03 -21.44 -9.52
N ARG A 141 2.12 -20.73 -8.41
CA ARG A 141 3.26 -19.88 -8.06
C ARG A 141 3.58 -20.03 -6.58
N GLU A 142 4.85 -19.93 -6.26
CA GLU A 142 5.29 -19.86 -4.86
C GLU A 142 4.82 -18.54 -4.24
N PRO A 143 4.16 -18.56 -3.06
CA PRO A 143 3.65 -17.34 -2.45
C PRO A 143 4.81 -16.44 -1.98
N LYS A 144 4.79 -15.18 -2.43
CA LYS A 144 5.79 -14.16 -2.14
C LYS A 144 5.14 -12.93 -1.51
N HIS A 145 5.95 -12.06 -0.94
CA HIS A 145 5.48 -10.74 -0.52
C HIS A 145 4.93 -9.96 -1.72
N LEU A 146 3.88 -9.18 -1.47
CA LEU A 146 3.39 -8.23 -2.46
C LEU A 146 4.43 -7.12 -2.61
N ASP A 147 4.94 -6.93 -3.82
CA ASP A 147 5.92 -5.90 -4.14
C ASP A 147 5.22 -4.65 -4.69
N TYR A 148 5.81 -3.47 -4.43
CA TYR A 148 5.34 -2.19 -4.97
C TYR A 148 5.47 -2.10 -6.50
N SER A 149 6.28 -2.92 -7.13
CA SER A 149 6.39 -3.02 -8.58
C SER A 149 5.18 -3.66 -9.26
N THR A 150 4.28 -4.26 -8.47
CA THR A 150 3.06 -4.93 -8.97
C THR A 150 1.83 -3.99 -8.98
N TYR A 151 2.02 -2.71 -8.62
CA TYR A 151 0.98 -1.66 -8.63
C TYR A 151 1.05 -0.78 -9.85
#